data_dba7864e4fa58b481e262ed2d3c0d37b
#
_entry.id   dba7864e4fa58b481e262ed2d3c0d37b
#
_cell.length_a   1.000
_cell.length_b   1.000
_cell.length_c   1.000
_cell.angle_alpha   90.00
_cell.angle_beta   90.00
_cell.angle_gamma   90.00
#
_symmetry.space_group_name_H-M   'P 1'
#
loop_
_entity.id
_entity.type
_entity.pdbx_description
1 polymer ?
#
loop_
_entity_poly.entity_id
_entity_poly.type
_entity_poly.pdbx_seq_one_letter_code
_entity_poly.pdbx_strand_id
1 'polypeptide(L)'
;MRGLLFGLVGACLIWAGIATAEERADRIQLQDGHPTEYVVVKGDTLWHISGRFLQSPWRWPEVWDVNPQIDNPHLIYPGDVVYLTWVDGRPRLGLKRGIRKLSPQVRVQPLEQPIPAIPLRDIASFLNDNIVTDQDVLDAAPYVIGGRNESIIAGAGDRVYARGTPVDADIQIQSLYRPAREYHHPVTGEFLGYELYKVADARITTRDEDILTLDLRSSREEVRKLDRLLPSGEERIQSVFHPMPGPDLTDAVIIDVLGGVAKVGQFDAVALSFGAADGVEPGHVFAIYKKGERVKDPVTGEAVALPAERAGELMVFKAFDRVSYGLVLKATNVISVGDELRAPGL
;
A
#
# COMPACT_ATOMS: atom_id res chain seq x y z
N MET A 1 -22.57 74.07 4.54
CA MET A 1 -22.45 73.99 3.08
C MET A 1 -21.61 72.85 2.67
N ARG A 2 -22.15 71.93 1.87
CA ARG A 2 -21.51 70.96 0.96
C ARG A 2 -20.24 70.22 1.53
N GLY A 3 -20.14 68.95 1.83
CA GLY A 3 -20.75 67.84 1.13
C GLY A 3 -19.57 66.94 0.81
N LEU A 4 -19.52 65.75 1.33
CA LEU A 4 -18.75 64.67 0.73
C LEU A 4 -19.28 63.30 1.23
N LEU A 5 -20.20 62.80 0.42
CA LEU A 5 -20.57 61.40 0.36
C LEU A 5 -19.76 60.83 -0.82
N PHE A 6 -18.86 59.92 -0.61
CA PHE A 6 -18.41 58.92 -1.61
C PHE A 6 -17.48 57.88 -0.93
N GLY A 7 -17.84 56.63 -1.07
CA GLY A 7 -16.84 55.56 -0.82
C GLY A 7 -17.27 54.41 0.07
N LEU A 8 -18.30 53.66 -0.34
CA LEU A 8 -18.60 52.34 0.26
C LEU A 8 -19.39 51.48 -0.76
N VAL A 9 -18.71 51.13 -1.85
CA VAL A 9 -19.15 50.08 -2.78
C VAL A 9 -17.90 49.46 -3.36
N GLY A 10 -17.46 48.34 -2.82
CA GLY A 10 -16.27 47.65 -3.34
C GLY A 10 -15.76 46.45 -2.57
N ALA A 11 -16.55 45.83 -1.68
CA ALA A 11 -16.05 44.70 -0.90
C ALA A 11 -16.96 43.47 -0.87
N CYS A 12 -17.83 43.24 -1.84
CA CYS A 12 -18.78 42.10 -1.84
C CYS A 12 -18.65 41.13 -3.02
N LEU A 13 -17.58 41.16 -3.82
CA LEU A 13 -17.47 40.30 -5.02
C LEU A 13 -16.37 39.23 -4.98
N ILE A 14 -15.67 39.04 -3.86
CA ILE A 14 -14.58 38.05 -3.80
C ILE A 14 -14.96 36.77 -3.05
N TRP A 15 -16.11 36.70 -2.39
CA TRP A 15 -16.51 35.53 -1.58
C TRP A 15 -17.37 34.48 -2.30
N ALA A 16 -17.81 34.72 -3.52
CA ALA A 16 -18.62 33.73 -4.27
C ALA A 16 -17.82 32.70 -5.06
N GLY A 17 -16.50 32.86 -5.19
CA GLY A 17 -15.66 31.95 -5.98
C GLY A 17 -15.04 30.78 -5.21
N ILE A 18 -14.93 30.87 -3.89
CA ILE A 18 -14.26 29.82 -3.08
C ILE A 18 -15.24 28.69 -2.72
N ALA A 19 -16.53 29.01 -2.48
CA ALA A 19 -17.52 27.98 -2.16
C ALA A 19 -17.81 27.00 -3.31
N THR A 20 -17.59 27.39 -4.56
CA THR A 20 -17.87 26.53 -5.72
C THR A 20 -16.76 25.53 -6.04
N ALA A 21 -15.54 25.72 -5.54
CA ALA A 21 -14.44 24.79 -5.74
C ALA A 21 -14.50 23.65 -4.71
N GLU A 22 -14.81 23.95 -3.47
CA GLU A 22 -14.92 22.96 -2.39
C GLU A 22 -16.15 22.05 -2.57
N GLU A 23 -17.25 22.57 -3.07
CA GLU A 23 -18.48 21.79 -3.36
C GLU A 23 -18.32 20.87 -4.59
N ARG A 24 -17.39 21.16 -5.50
CA ARG A 24 -17.03 20.29 -6.64
C ARG A 24 -16.10 19.15 -6.23
N ALA A 25 -15.22 19.37 -5.27
CA ALA A 25 -14.25 18.39 -4.80
C ALA A 25 -14.90 17.19 -4.06
N ASP A 26 -16.03 17.41 -3.40
CA ASP A 26 -16.77 16.37 -2.64
C ASP A 26 -17.69 15.50 -3.52
N ARG A 27 -17.89 15.83 -4.80
CA ARG A 27 -18.76 15.05 -5.70
C ARG A 27 -18.02 13.86 -6.29
N ILE A 28 -18.57 12.66 -6.05
CA ILE A 28 -18.12 11.44 -6.70
C ILE A 28 -18.31 11.58 -8.21
N GLN A 29 -17.21 11.53 -8.95
CA GLN A 29 -17.21 11.63 -10.40
C GLN A 29 -17.35 10.24 -11.03
N LEU A 30 -18.32 10.11 -11.94
CA LEU A 30 -18.50 8.88 -12.70
C LEU A 30 -17.54 8.85 -13.89
N GLN A 31 -17.17 7.63 -14.31
CA GLN A 31 -16.38 7.39 -15.51
C GLN A 31 -17.19 7.77 -16.75
N ASP A 32 -16.54 8.39 -17.74
CA ASP A 32 -17.16 8.66 -19.03
C ASP A 32 -17.59 7.36 -19.70
N GLY A 33 -18.87 7.25 -20.10
CA GLY A 33 -19.39 6.04 -20.70
C GLY A 33 -19.57 4.87 -19.73
N HIS A 34 -19.66 5.13 -18.42
CA HIS A 34 -19.92 4.10 -17.41
C HIS A 34 -21.15 3.23 -17.77
N PRO A 35 -21.11 1.92 -17.46
CA PRO A 35 -22.27 1.06 -17.65
C PRO A 35 -23.37 1.40 -16.63
N THR A 36 -24.61 1.06 -16.95
CA THR A 36 -25.73 1.11 -15.99
C THR A 36 -25.76 -0.11 -15.08
N GLU A 37 -25.35 -1.25 -15.59
CA GLU A 37 -25.25 -2.53 -14.88
C GLU A 37 -23.99 -3.27 -15.32
N TYR A 38 -23.41 -4.06 -14.40
CA TYR A 38 -22.25 -4.90 -14.67
C TYR A 38 -22.41 -6.26 -13.99
N VAL A 39 -22.22 -7.34 -14.74
CA VAL A 39 -22.24 -8.71 -14.21
C VAL A 39 -20.85 -9.07 -13.72
N VAL A 40 -20.74 -9.41 -12.46
CA VAL A 40 -19.48 -9.79 -11.81
C VAL A 40 -18.96 -11.10 -12.41
N VAL A 41 -17.69 -11.12 -12.81
CA VAL A 41 -17.05 -12.31 -13.35
C VAL A 41 -15.95 -12.82 -12.40
N LYS A 42 -15.58 -14.09 -12.56
CA LYS A 42 -14.49 -14.69 -11.77
C LYS A 42 -13.16 -13.98 -12.06
N GLY A 43 -12.52 -13.50 -11.02
CA GLY A 43 -11.27 -12.75 -11.11
C GLY A 43 -11.44 -11.23 -11.00
N ASP A 44 -12.69 -10.73 -10.96
CA ASP A 44 -12.94 -9.34 -10.62
C ASP A 44 -12.53 -9.04 -9.19
N THR A 45 -12.30 -7.76 -8.93
CA THR A 45 -12.12 -7.18 -7.60
C THR A 45 -13.05 -5.99 -7.45
N LEU A 46 -13.35 -5.57 -6.23
CA LEU A 46 -14.13 -4.35 -6.00
C LEU A 46 -13.49 -3.13 -6.65
N TRP A 47 -12.15 -3.06 -6.65
CA TRP A 47 -11.41 -2.02 -7.34
C TRP A 47 -11.70 -1.98 -8.84
N HIS A 48 -11.62 -3.14 -9.52
CA HIS A 48 -11.89 -3.23 -10.97
C HIS A 48 -13.32 -2.85 -11.31
N ILE A 49 -14.29 -3.37 -10.54
CA ILE A 49 -15.70 -3.06 -10.75
C ILE A 49 -15.94 -1.57 -10.56
N SER A 50 -15.43 -0.99 -9.47
CA SER A 50 -15.58 0.44 -9.18
C SER A 50 -14.95 1.32 -10.26
N GLY A 51 -13.80 0.93 -10.82
CA GLY A 51 -13.17 1.64 -11.93
C GLY A 51 -13.97 1.66 -13.24
N ARG A 52 -15.01 0.82 -13.39
CA ARG A 52 -15.95 0.88 -14.51
C ARG A 52 -17.00 1.96 -14.33
N PHE A 53 -17.32 2.32 -13.09
CA PHE A 53 -18.34 3.31 -12.75
C PHE A 53 -17.74 4.64 -12.33
N LEU A 54 -16.59 4.65 -11.62
CA LEU A 54 -16.01 5.81 -10.98
C LEU A 54 -14.70 6.23 -11.67
N GLN A 55 -14.45 7.54 -11.77
CA GLN A 55 -13.14 8.05 -12.18
C GLN A 55 -12.06 7.73 -11.14
N SER A 56 -12.44 7.75 -9.86
CA SER A 56 -11.62 7.42 -8.71
C SER A 56 -12.08 6.11 -8.07
N PRO A 57 -11.56 4.95 -8.48
CA PRO A 57 -12.01 3.62 -8.01
C PRO A 57 -11.91 3.45 -6.50
N TRP A 58 -10.94 4.07 -5.85
CA TRP A 58 -10.69 3.98 -4.41
C TRP A 58 -11.85 4.54 -3.56
N ARG A 59 -12.71 5.41 -4.14
CA ARG A 59 -13.90 5.94 -3.47
C ARG A 59 -15.08 4.95 -3.42
N TRP A 60 -14.88 3.70 -3.81
CA TRP A 60 -15.93 2.69 -3.79
C TRP A 60 -16.62 2.53 -2.41
N PRO A 61 -15.95 2.68 -1.24
CA PRO A 61 -16.64 2.58 0.03
C PRO A 61 -17.74 3.64 0.19
N GLU A 62 -17.52 4.85 -0.34
CA GLU A 62 -18.48 5.95 -0.24
C GLU A 62 -19.78 5.74 -1.04
N VAL A 63 -19.70 5.02 -2.17
CA VAL A 63 -20.86 4.70 -3.00
C VAL A 63 -21.55 3.42 -2.60
N TRP A 64 -20.85 2.56 -1.85
CA TRP A 64 -21.34 1.23 -1.47
C TRP A 64 -22.04 1.20 -0.12
N ASP A 65 -21.70 2.10 0.77
CA ASP A 65 -22.04 2.11 2.20
C ASP A 65 -23.53 2.33 2.52
N VAL A 66 -24.37 2.53 1.53
CA VAL A 66 -25.80 2.84 1.70
C VAL A 66 -26.74 1.71 1.29
N ASN A 67 -26.19 0.52 1.08
CA ASN A 67 -27.05 -0.62 0.74
C ASN A 67 -27.37 -1.44 2.00
N PRO A 68 -28.52 -1.19 2.71
CA PRO A 68 -28.85 -1.87 3.97
C PRO A 68 -29.06 -3.38 3.79
N GLN A 69 -29.05 -3.88 2.56
CA GLN A 69 -29.15 -5.29 2.24
C GLN A 69 -27.78 -5.99 2.18
N ILE A 70 -26.69 -5.22 2.27
CA ILE A 70 -25.32 -5.73 2.21
C ILE A 70 -24.63 -5.34 3.51
N ASP A 71 -24.78 -6.16 4.54
CA ASP A 71 -24.09 -6.01 5.82
C ASP A 71 -22.56 -6.06 5.68
N ASN A 72 -22.08 -6.60 4.53
CA ASN A 72 -20.65 -6.70 4.23
C ASN A 72 -20.42 -6.57 2.72
N PRO A 73 -19.82 -5.47 2.22
CA PRO A 73 -19.53 -5.26 0.79
C PRO A 73 -18.58 -6.30 0.21
N HIS A 74 -17.90 -7.09 1.05
CA HIS A 74 -17.02 -8.18 0.61
C HIS A 74 -17.77 -9.45 0.17
N LEU A 75 -19.09 -9.51 0.36
CA LEU A 75 -19.92 -10.67 -0.02
C LEU A 75 -20.52 -10.53 -1.42
N ILE A 76 -19.70 -10.19 -2.42
CA ILE A 76 -20.05 -10.14 -3.83
C ILE A 76 -19.46 -11.38 -4.51
N TYR A 77 -20.26 -12.05 -5.31
CA TYR A 77 -19.89 -13.30 -5.96
C TYR A 77 -19.95 -13.19 -7.49
N PRO A 78 -19.17 -13.97 -8.22
CA PRO A 78 -19.33 -14.09 -9.65
C PRO A 78 -20.77 -14.47 -10.00
N GLY A 79 -21.36 -13.74 -10.95
CA GLY A 79 -22.76 -13.87 -11.35
C GLY A 79 -23.72 -12.87 -10.70
N ASP A 80 -23.29 -12.15 -9.67
CA ASP A 80 -24.05 -11.02 -9.14
C ASP A 80 -24.03 -9.85 -10.14
N VAL A 81 -25.04 -8.97 -10.07
CA VAL A 81 -25.13 -7.79 -10.94
C VAL A 81 -25.00 -6.53 -10.12
N VAL A 82 -23.94 -5.77 -10.35
CA VAL A 82 -23.74 -4.43 -9.79
C VAL A 82 -24.43 -3.43 -10.70
N TYR A 83 -25.24 -2.53 -10.15
CA TYR A 83 -25.95 -1.50 -10.91
C TYR A 83 -25.79 -0.13 -10.26
N LEU A 84 -25.78 0.90 -11.11
CA LEU A 84 -25.74 2.30 -10.68
C LEU A 84 -27.16 2.81 -10.41
N THR A 85 -27.36 3.45 -9.29
CA THR A 85 -28.59 4.15 -8.92
C THR A 85 -28.27 5.54 -8.33
N TRP A 86 -29.30 6.34 -8.08
CA TRP A 86 -29.16 7.67 -7.51
C TRP A 86 -30.04 7.78 -6.27
N VAL A 87 -29.43 8.19 -5.16
CA VAL A 87 -30.11 8.45 -3.88
C VAL A 87 -29.77 9.86 -3.46
N ASP A 88 -30.76 10.70 -3.26
CA ASP A 88 -30.61 12.13 -2.89
C ASP A 88 -29.61 12.89 -3.79
N GLY A 89 -29.64 12.59 -5.10
CA GLY A 89 -28.76 13.23 -6.08
C GLY A 89 -27.30 12.75 -6.07
N ARG A 90 -26.98 11.74 -5.28
CA ARG A 90 -25.64 11.10 -5.21
C ARG A 90 -25.65 9.74 -5.88
N PRO A 91 -24.59 9.37 -6.64
CA PRO A 91 -24.48 8.04 -7.25
C PRO A 91 -24.29 6.96 -6.16
N ARG A 92 -24.95 5.82 -6.34
CA ARG A 92 -24.85 4.65 -5.47
C ARG A 92 -24.75 3.39 -6.30
N LEU A 93 -23.96 2.43 -5.83
CA LEU A 93 -23.86 1.12 -6.42
C LEU A 93 -24.70 0.13 -5.61
N GLY A 94 -25.68 -0.46 -6.30
CA GLY A 94 -26.52 -1.52 -5.75
C GLY A 94 -26.12 -2.90 -6.25
N LEU A 95 -26.57 -3.94 -5.55
CA LEU A 95 -26.31 -5.34 -5.89
C LEU A 95 -27.64 -6.07 -6.11
N LYS A 96 -27.77 -6.72 -7.27
CA LYS A 96 -28.80 -7.72 -7.52
C LYS A 96 -28.14 -9.09 -7.48
N ARG A 97 -28.54 -9.95 -6.55
CA ARG A 97 -28.02 -11.32 -6.51
C ARG A 97 -28.55 -12.11 -7.71
N GLY A 98 -27.64 -12.80 -8.39
CA GLY A 98 -28.00 -13.69 -9.48
C GLY A 98 -28.97 -14.77 -9.00
N ILE A 99 -30.00 -15.05 -9.79
CA ILE A 99 -30.98 -16.15 -9.49
C ILE A 99 -30.22 -17.46 -9.69
N ARG A 100 -29.79 -18.10 -8.60
CA ARG A 100 -29.28 -19.48 -8.66
C ARG A 100 -30.46 -20.44 -8.80
N LYS A 101 -30.62 -21.03 -9.98
CA LYS A 101 -31.47 -22.23 -10.15
C LYS A 101 -30.73 -23.39 -9.47
N LEU A 102 -31.12 -23.72 -8.26
CA LEU A 102 -30.70 -24.95 -7.59
C LEU A 102 -31.31 -26.14 -8.33
N SER A 103 -30.51 -26.85 -9.11
CA SER A 103 -30.89 -28.15 -9.66
C SER A 103 -30.75 -29.19 -8.53
N PRO A 104 -31.67 -30.15 -8.37
CA PRO A 104 -31.64 -31.11 -7.27
C PRO A 104 -30.56 -32.21 -7.40
N GLN A 105 -29.53 -32.01 -8.19
CA GLN A 105 -28.41 -32.92 -8.28
C GLN A 105 -27.31 -32.49 -7.32
N VAL A 106 -26.85 -33.41 -6.46
CA VAL A 106 -25.70 -33.24 -5.60
C VAL A 106 -24.46 -33.04 -6.46
N ARG A 107 -24.09 -31.78 -6.73
CA ARG A 107 -22.80 -31.40 -7.26
C ARG A 107 -21.94 -30.89 -6.10
N VAL A 108 -20.82 -31.53 -5.87
CA VAL A 108 -19.73 -30.94 -5.08
C VAL A 108 -19.17 -29.79 -5.92
N GLN A 109 -19.72 -28.61 -5.75
CA GLN A 109 -19.12 -27.39 -6.29
C GLN A 109 -18.21 -26.83 -5.20
N PRO A 110 -16.95 -26.42 -5.54
CA PRO A 110 -16.15 -25.67 -4.59
C PRO A 110 -16.95 -24.43 -4.16
N LEU A 111 -16.93 -24.13 -2.86
CA LEU A 111 -17.57 -22.91 -2.34
C LEU A 111 -16.98 -21.73 -3.14
N GLU A 112 -17.85 -21.01 -3.84
CA GLU A 112 -17.44 -19.78 -4.51
C GLU A 112 -17.03 -18.80 -3.42
N GLN A 113 -15.81 -18.26 -3.52
CA GLN A 113 -15.31 -17.24 -2.62
C GLN A 113 -15.79 -15.86 -3.11
N PRO A 114 -16.12 -14.94 -2.21
CA PRO A 114 -16.41 -13.57 -2.57
C PRO A 114 -15.20 -12.94 -3.28
N ILE A 115 -15.46 -11.96 -4.15
CA ILE A 115 -14.38 -11.24 -4.81
C ILE A 115 -13.62 -10.39 -3.77
N PRO A 116 -12.28 -10.31 -3.85
CA PRO A 116 -11.49 -9.48 -2.97
C PRO A 116 -11.64 -7.99 -3.32
N ALA A 117 -11.36 -7.12 -2.35
CA ALA A 117 -11.34 -5.67 -2.58
C ALA A 117 -10.24 -5.27 -3.58
N ILE A 118 -9.08 -5.92 -3.48
CA ILE A 118 -7.92 -5.76 -4.38
C ILE A 118 -7.40 -7.15 -4.78
N PRO A 119 -6.59 -7.26 -5.84
CA PRO A 119 -6.07 -8.54 -6.30
C PRO A 119 -4.97 -9.08 -5.36
N LEU A 120 -5.36 -9.66 -4.21
CA LEU A 120 -4.44 -10.19 -3.19
C LEU A 120 -3.42 -11.19 -3.75
N ARG A 121 -3.77 -11.95 -4.80
CA ARG A 121 -2.85 -12.87 -5.46
C ARG A 121 -1.63 -12.18 -6.05
N ASP A 122 -1.79 -10.92 -6.49
CA ASP A 122 -0.73 -10.18 -7.16
C ASP A 122 0.26 -9.59 -6.15
N ILE A 123 -0.17 -9.37 -4.90
CA ILE A 123 0.69 -8.96 -3.79
C ILE A 123 1.19 -10.13 -2.94
N ALA A 124 0.69 -11.35 -3.14
CA ALA A 124 1.01 -12.51 -2.28
C ALA A 124 2.52 -12.77 -2.19
N SER A 125 3.28 -12.54 -3.25
CA SER A 125 4.75 -12.67 -3.26
C SER A 125 5.45 -11.56 -2.47
N PHE A 126 4.81 -10.42 -2.28
CA PHE A 126 5.32 -9.26 -1.54
C PHE A 126 4.79 -9.19 -0.10
N LEU A 127 3.74 -9.97 0.20
CA LEU A 127 3.26 -10.20 1.57
C LEU A 127 4.19 -11.17 2.32
N ASN A 128 5.48 -11.05 2.07
CA ASN A 128 6.50 -11.79 2.81
C ASN A 128 6.73 -11.12 4.18
N ASP A 129 7.39 -11.85 5.06
CA ASP A 129 7.73 -11.37 6.40
C ASP A 129 8.99 -10.46 6.39
N ASN A 130 9.35 -9.85 5.24
CA ASN A 130 10.42 -8.87 5.17
C ASN A 130 10.01 -7.65 5.98
N ILE A 131 10.99 -7.04 6.64
CA ILE A 131 10.82 -5.83 7.43
C ILE A 131 11.78 -4.75 6.93
N VAL A 132 11.44 -3.50 7.20
CA VAL A 132 12.36 -2.37 7.07
C VAL A 132 12.58 -1.80 8.46
N THR A 133 13.83 -1.55 8.81
CA THR A 133 14.21 -1.06 10.14
C THR A 133 15.35 -0.06 10.04
N ASP A 134 15.49 0.76 11.08
CA ASP A 134 16.57 1.73 11.21
C ASP A 134 17.90 1.07 11.61
N GLN A 135 19.00 1.81 11.41
CA GLN A 135 20.35 1.40 11.77
C GLN A 135 20.45 1.05 13.26
N ASP A 136 19.90 1.90 14.12
CA ASP A 136 20.02 1.74 15.58
C ASP A 136 19.36 0.45 16.07
N VAL A 137 18.20 0.08 15.49
CA VAL A 137 17.50 -1.18 15.79
C VAL A 137 18.31 -2.36 15.30
N LEU A 138 18.90 -2.26 14.09
CA LEU A 138 19.73 -3.30 13.52
C LEU A 138 21.00 -3.53 14.34
N ASP A 139 21.64 -2.48 14.79
CA ASP A 139 22.88 -2.54 15.58
C ASP A 139 22.64 -3.08 16.99
N ALA A 140 21.50 -2.73 17.60
CA ALA A 140 21.10 -3.24 18.90
C ALA A 140 20.62 -4.71 18.87
N ALA A 141 20.19 -5.22 17.71
CA ALA A 141 19.65 -6.57 17.59
C ALA A 141 20.71 -7.65 17.83
N PRO A 142 20.40 -8.72 18.60
CA PRO A 142 21.27 -9.87 18.73
C PRO A 142 21.62 -10.48 17.37
N TYR A 143 22.82 -11.00 17.23
CA TYR A 143 23.31 -11.56 15.99
C TYR A 143 23.85 -12.99 16.18
N VAL A 144 23.67 -13.84 15.17
CA VAL A 144 24.16 -15.21 15.17
C VAL A 144 25.68 -15.22 15.12
N ILE A 145 26.31 -15.95 16.06
CA ILE A 145 27.76 -16.13 16.16
C ILE A 145 28.23 -17.49 15.63
N GLY A 146 27.33 -18.47 15.57
CA GLY A 146 27.63 -19.81 15.04
C GLY A 146 26.59 -20.86 15.37
N GLY A 147 26.73 -22.01 14.79
CA GLY A 147 25.94 -23.21 15.07
C GLY A 147 26.64 -24.21 16.01
N ARG A 148 25.96 -25.30 16.34
CA ARG A 148 26.52 -26.42 17.10
C ARG A 148 27.65 -27.03 16.30
N ASN A 149 28.72 -27.47 16.99
CA ASN A 149 29.93 -28.09 16.40
C ASN A 149 30.62 -27.20 15.35
N GLU A 150 30.67 -25.88 15.59
CA GLU A 150 31.29 -24.87 14.69
C GLU A 150 30.65 -24.82 13.29
N SER A 151 29.42 -25.31 13.16
CA SER A 151 28.70 -25.23 11.88
C SER A 151 28.57 -23.76 11.41
N ILE A 152 28.91 -23.53 10.14
CA ILE A 152 28.84 -22.20 9.51
C ILE A 152 27.43 -21.90 9.06
N ILE A 153 26.64 -22.93 8.76
CA ILE A 153 25.27 -22.87 8.27
C ILE A 153 24.37 -23.80 9.10
N ALA A 154 23.13 -23.40 9.31
CA ALA A 154 22.15 -24.17 10.04
C ALA A 154 20.77 -24.08 9.39
N GLY A 155 19.96 -25.12 9.53
CA GLY A 155 18.60 -25.21 9.02
C GLY A 155 17.58 -25.58 10.10
N ALA A 156 16.34 -25.81 9.69
CA ALA A 156 15.27 -26.20 10.60
C ALA A 156 15.63 -27.45 11.42
N GLY A 157 15.44 -27.39 12.74
CA GLY A 157 15.81 -28.45 13.69
C GLY A 157 17.20 -28.29 14.27
N ASP A 158 18.04 -27.43 13.73
CA ASP A 158 19.37 -27.17 14.27
C ASP A 158 19.35 -26.18 15.43
N ARG A 159 20.46 -26.13 16.15
CA ARG A 159 20.72 -25.18 17.23
C ARG A 159 21.81 -24.21 16.81
N VAL A 160 21.55 -22.91 17.03
CA VAL A 160 22.49 -21.83 16.81
C VAL A 160 22.63 -20.96 18.06
N TYR A 161 23.70 -20.23 18.14
CA TYR A 161 24.01 -19.30 19.22
C TYR A 161 24.04 -17.89 18.68
N ALA A 162 23.37 -16.97 19.41
CA ALA A 162 23.42 -15.56 19.10
C ALA A 162 23.95 -14.76 20.30
N ARG A 163 24.53 -13.60 20.04
CA ARG A 163 25.05 -12.69 21.06
C ARG A 163 24.25 -11.41 21.06
N GLY A 164 23.89 -10.93 22.24
CA GLY A 164 23.17 -9.68 22.48
C GLY A 164 21.91 -9.87 23.33
N THR A 165 21.23 -8.78 23.61
CA THR A 165 19.99 -8.80 24.39
C THR A 165 18.78 -8.67 23.46
N PRO A 166 17.80 -9.59 23.49
CA PRO A 166 16.61 -9.49 22.66
C PRO A 166 15.86 -8.19 22.93
N VAL A 167 15.32 -7.57 21.87
CA VAL A 167 14.52 -6.33 21.95
C VAL A 167 13.29 -6.56 22.86
N ASP A 168 12.66 -7.74 22.76
CA ASP A 168 11.58 -8.16 23.63
C ASP A 168 11.96 -9.46 24.34
N ALA A 169 12.19 -9.36 25.64
CA ALA A 169 12.62 -10.48 26.45
C ALA A 169 11.51 -11.50 26.72
N ASP A 170 10.24 -11.10 26.64
CA ASP A 170 9.09 -11.96 26.94
C ASP A 170 8.69 -12.84 25.77
N ILE A 171 9.07 -12.44 24.55
CA ILE A 171 8.79 -13.21 23.34
C ILE A 171 9.82 -14.35 23.18
N GLN A 172 9.35 -15.59 23.33
CA GLN A 172 10.20 -16.78 23.17
C GLN A 172 10.47 -17.15 21.70
N ILE A 173 9.52 -16.83 20.80
CA ILE A 173 9.66 -17.14 19.37
C ILE A 173 9.95 -15.84 18.67
N GLN A 174 11.13 -15.76 18.09
CA GLN A 174 11.59 -14.62 17.31
C GLN A 174 12.05 -15.08 15.93
N SER A 175 12.23 -14.14 15.02
CA SER A 175 12.67 -14.45 13.66
C SER A 175 14.11 -14.01 13.45
N LEU A 176 14.83 -14.77 12.65
CA LEU A 176 16.16 -14.41 12.15
C LEU A 176 16.03 -13.72 10.81
N TYR A 177 16.66 -12.59 10.70
CA TYR A 177 16.64 -11.73 9.52
C TYR A 177 18.06 -11.48 8.99
N ARG A 178 18.15 -11.30 7.69
CA ARG A 178 19.40 -10.91 7.02
C ARG A 178 19.23 -9.60 6.30
N PRO A 179 20.15 -8.62 6.48
CA PRO A 179 20.15 -7.38 5.71
C PRO A 179 20.28 -7.66 4.22
N ALA A 180 19.41 -7.05 3.41
CA ALA A 180 19.36 -7.22 1.96
C ALA A 180 19.85 -5.96 1.22
N ARG A 181 19.23 -4.83 1.51
CA ARG A 181 19.53 -3.55 0.85
C ARG A 181 19.28 -2.37 1.77
N GLU A 182 19.86 -1.24 1.39
CA GLU A 182 19.62 0.05 2.01
C GLU A 182 18.65 0.86 1.16
N TYR A 183 17.71 1.51 1.81
CA TYR A 183 16.82 2.46 1.16
C TYR A 183 17.34 3.88 1.38
N HIS A 184 17.48 4.62 0.28
CA HIS A 184 17.85 6.02 0.27
C HIS A 184 16.85 6.82 -0.54
N HIS A 185 16.57 8.03 -0.08
CA HIS A 185 15.74 8.96 -0.84
C HIS A 185 16.46 9.38 -2.13
N PRO A 186 15.88 9.17 -3.32
CA PRO A 186 16.61 9.31 -4.60
C PRO A 186 17.00 10.76 -4.95
N VAL A 187 16.41 11.75 -4.26
CA VAL A 187 16.69 13.17 -4.50
C VAL A 187 17.59 13.75 -3.42
N THR A 188 17.29 13.49 -2.14
CA THR A 188 18.05 14.06 -1.01
C THR A 188 19.27 13.21 -0.61
N GLY A 189 19.27 11.91 -0.97
CA GLY A 189 20.27 10.95 -0.52
C GLY A 189 20.11 10.52 0.95
N GLU A 190 19.04 10.94 1.61
CA GLU A 190 18.75 10.61 2.99
C GLU A 190 18.58 9.10 3.15
N PHE A 191 19.20 8.52 4.18
CA PHE A 191 19.02 7.12 4.55
C PHE A 191 17.64 6.94 5.19
N LEU A 192 16.85 5.95 4.69
CA LEU A 192 15.48 5.68 5.11
C LEU A 192 15.33 4.37 5.88
N GLY A 193 16.28 3.44 5.78
CA GLY A 193 16.26 2.16 6.50
C GLY A 193 16.89 1.00 5.75
N TYR A 194 17.03 -0.12 6.46
CA TYR A 194 17.48 -1.40 5.91
C TYR A 194 16.31 -2.33 5.64
N GLU A 195 16.22 -2.86 4.44
CA GLU A 195 15.38 -4.03 4.17
C GLU A 195 16.07 -5.28 4.72
N LEU A 196 15.33 -6.03 5.53
CA LEU A 196 15.74 -7.31 6.07
C LEU A 196 14.78 -8.39 5.56
N TYR A 197 15.31 -9.47 5.00
CA TYR A 197 14.47 -10.62 4.68
C TYR A 197 14.55 -11.69 5.76
N LYS A 198 13.41 -12.33 6.02
CA LYS A 198 13.28 -13.38 7.02
C LYS A 198 13.95 -14.66 6.55
N VAL A 199 14.88 -15.16 7.36
CA VAL A 199 15.66 -16.40 7.11
C VAL A 199 15.01 -17.59 7.80
N ALA A 200 14.67 -17.45 9.09
CA ALA A 200 14.17 -18.56 9.91
C ALA A 200 13.33 -18.05 11.09
N ASP A 201 12.54 -18.96 11.69
CA ASP A 201 11.95 -18.77 13.02
C ASP A 201 12.74 -19.57 14.04
N ALA A 202 13.05 -18.92 15.16
CA ALA A 202 13.86 -19.50 16.22
C ALA A 202 13.14 -19.35 17.58
N ARG A 203 13.30 -20.37 18.43
CA ARG A 203 12.89 -20.31 19.83
C ARG A 203 14.11 -20.08 20.69
N ILE A 204 14.08 -19.09 21.56
CA ILE A 204 15.05 -18.88 22.62
C ILE A 204 14.84 -19.95 23.69
N THR A 205 15.81 -20.84 23.88
CA THR A 205 15.73 -21.94 24.86
C THR A 205 16.50 -21.64 26.13
N THR A 206 17.65 -20.94 26.02
CA THR A 206 18.48 -20.58 27.17
C THR A 206 19.05 -19.18 26.94
N ARG A 207 19.25 -18.46 28.04
CA ARG A 207 19.95 -17.17 28.08
C ARG A 207 21.04 -17.30 29.14
N ASP A 208 22.27 -17.08 28.73
CA ASP A 208 23.45 -17.14 29.59
C ASP A 208 24.27 -15.87 29.35
N GLU A 209 24.19 -14.93 30.28
CA GLU A 209 24.72 -13.57 30.15
C GLU A 209 24.24 -12.89 28.83
N ASP A 210 25.16 -12.68 27.86
CA ASP A 210 24.88 -12.08 26.56
C ASP A 210 24.72 -13.11 25.41
N ILE A 211 24.73 -14.42 25.77
CA ILE A 211 24.60 -15.52 24.81
C ILE A 211 23.20 -16.12 24.85
N LEU A 212 22.58 -16.20 23.69
CA LEU A 212 21.27 -16.82 23.47
C LEU A 212 21.44 -18.15 22.78
N THR A 213 20.81 -19.20 23.30
CA THR A 213 20.67 -20.48 22.61
C THR A 213 19.35 -20.50 21.86
N LEU A 214 19.40 -20.73 20.57
CA LEU A 214 18.26 -20.67 19.66
C LEU A 214 18.06 -22.06 19.01
N ASP A 215 16.85 -22.62 19.14
CA ASP A 215 16.43 -23.80 18.41
C ASP A 215 15.63 -23.34 17.17
N LEU A 216 16.10 -23.64 15.96
CA LEU A 216 15.48 -23.27 14.70
C LEU A 216 14.22 -24.10 14.46
N ARG A 217 13.07 -23.46 14.35
CA ARG A 217 11.76 -24.12 14.16
C ARG A 217 11.39 -24.28 12.69
N SER A 218 11.65 -23.25 11.92
CA SER A 218 11.45 -23.22 10.48
C SER A 218 12.63 -22.50 9.85
N SER A 219 12.92 -22.79 8.59
CA SER A 219 13.97 -22.12 7.84
C SER A 219 13.52 -21.99 6.39
N ARG A 220 13.58 -20.77 5.87
CA ARG A 220 13.37 -20.49 4.44
C ARG A 220 14.68 -20.53 3.70
N GLU A 221 15.73 -20.10 4.36
CA GLU A 221 17.11 -20.15 3.91
C GLU A 221 18.01 -20.65 5.04
N GLU A 222 19.25 -20.97 4.71
CA GLU A 222 20.27 -21.36 5.69
C GLU A 222 20.59 -20.16 6.60
N VAL A 223 20.54 -20.37 7.90
CA VAL A 223 20.97 -19.41 8.90
C VAL A 223 22.49 -19.29 8.89
N ARG A 224 23.01 -18.08 8.90
CA ARG A 224 24.44 -17.76 8.83
C ARG A 224 24.86 -16.85 9.97
N LYS A 225 26.15 -16.75 10.20
CA LYS A 225 26.72 -15.74 11.11
C LYS A 225 26.29 -14.36 10.67
N LEU A 226 26.03 -13.48 11.66
CA LEU A 226 25.55 -12.10 11.51
C LEU A 226 24.07 -11.96 11.13
N ASP A 227 23.31 -13.06 10.92
CA ASP A 227 21.86 -12.95 10.86
C ASP A 227 21.33 -12.37 12.19
N ARG A 228 20.38 -11.45 12.12
CA ARG A 228 19.87 -10.65 13.25
C ARG A 228 18.60 -11.26 13.82
N LEU A 229 18.52 -11.33 15.15
CA LEU A 229 17.34 -11.81 15.86
C LEU A 229 16.45 -10.63 16.22
N LEU A 230 15.24 -10.61 15.68
CA LEU A 230 14.24 -9.57 15.92
C LEU A 230 12.89 -10.22 16.25
N PRO A 231 11.98 -9.51 16.93
CA PRO A 231 10.63 -9.98 17.13
C PRO A 231 10.01 -10.40 15.79
N SER A 232 9.29 -11.51 15.80
CA SER A 232 8.54 -11.92 14.62
C SER A 232 7.50 -10.85 14.33
N GLY A 233 7.63 -10.17 13.22
CA GLY A 233 6.61 -9.23 12.74
C GLY A 233 5.39 -10.01 12.27
N GLU A 234 4.68 -10.66 13.20
CA GLU A 234 3.33 -11.17 12.96
C GLU A 234 2.35 -9.99 12.88
N GLU A 235 2.62 -9.04 12.02
CA GLU A 235 1.54 -8.20 11.53
C GLU A 235 0.62 -9.15 10.76
N ARG A 236 -0.53 -9.45 11.37
CA ARG A 236 -1.64 -10.09 10.66
C ARG A 236 -1.95 -9.20 9.48
N ILE A 237 -1.45 -9.59 8.32
CA ILE A 237 -1.78 -8.92 7.07
C ILE A 237 -3.29 -8.85 7.04
N GLN A 238 -3.80 -7.64 7.14
CA GLN A 238 -5.23 -7.42 7.02
C GLN A 238 -5.61 -7.91 5.62
N SER A 239 -6.33 -9.02 5.56
CA SER A 239 -6.78 -9.60 4.29
C SER A 239 -7.80 -8.71 3.56
N VAL A 240 -8.19 -7.61 4.19
CA VAL A 240 -9.16 -6.65 3.68
C VAL A 240 -8.62 -5.24 3.85
N PHE A 241 -8.29 -4.61 2.74
CA PHE A 241 -7.86 -3.22 2.71
C PHE A 241 -9.07 -2.33 2.38
N HIS A 242 -9.27 -1.29 3.18
CA HIS A 242 -10.25 -0.24 2.89
C HIS A 242 -9.50 0.94 2.28
N PRO A 243 -9.70 1.22 0.97
CA PRO A 243 -9.06 2.37 0.35
C PRO A 243 -9.51 3.69 1.00
N MET A 244 -8.54 4.53 1.33
CA MET A 244 -8.77 5.88 1.84
C MET A 244 -7.72 6.82 1.26
N PRO A 245 -7.99 8.14 1.17
CA PRO A 245 -7.00 9.08 0.67
C PRO A 245 -5.80 9.12 1.62
N GLY A 246 -4.59 9.07 1.06
CA GLY A 246 -3.38 9.28 1.83
C GLY A 246 -3.23 10.73 2.29
N PRO A 247 -2.43 11.00 3.32
CA PRO A 247 -2.12 12.35 3.76
C PRO A 247 -1.37 13.15 2.69
N ASP A 248 -1.43 14.48 2.78
CA ASP A 248 -0.58 15.34 1.97
C ASP A 248 0.85 15.28 2.49
N LEU A 249 1.76 14.82 1.64
CA LEU A 249 3.18 14.66 1.95
C LEU A 249 4.02 15.53 1.04
N THR A 250 5.11 16.05 1.57
CA THR A 250 6.13 16.76 0.80
C THR A 250 7.25 15.81 0.42
N ASP A 251 7.81 15.97 -0.79
CA ASP A 251 8.93 15.17 -1.30
C ASP A 251 8.70 13.65 -1.31
N ALA A 252 7.43 13.23 -1.33
CA ALA A 252 7.05 11.83 -1.38
C ALA A 252 7.33 11.24 -2.77
N VAL A 253 8.13 10.17 -2.84
CA VAL A 253 8.56 9.55 -4.11
C VAL A 253 8.63 8.03 -4.02
N ILE A 254 8.63 7.38 -5.17
CA ILE A 254 8.99 5.96 -5.30
C ILE A 254 10.50 5.83 -5.16
N ILE A 255 10.98 5.00 -4.22
CA ILE A 255 12.41 4.81 -3.95
C ILE A 255 12.98 3.54 -4.56
N ASP A 256 12.16 2.49 -4.73
CA ASP A 256 12.61 1.22 -5.31
C ASP A 256 11.42 0.42 -5.88
N VAL A 257 11.73 -0.59 -6.69
CA VAL A 257 10.77 -1.54 -7.25
C VAL A 257 11.01 -2.91 -6.63
N LEU A 258 10.01 -3.44 -5.95
CA LEU A 258 10.10 -4.75 -5.33
C LEU A 258 10.08 -5.83 -6.44
N GLY A 259 11.03 -6.79 -6.38
CA GLY A 259 11.14 -7.83 -7.40
C GLY A 259 12.15 -7.56 -8.53
N GLY A 260 12.89 -6.43 -8.48
CA GLY A 260 14.08 -6.21 -9.32
C GLY A 260 13.82 -5.82 -10.78
N VAL A 261 12.65 -5.31 -11.11
CA VAL A 261 12.29 -4.84 -12.46
C VAL A 261 12.50 -3.31 -12.55
N ALA A 262 13.14 -2.84 -13.61
CA ALA A 262 13.43 -1.40 -13.75
C ALA A 262 12.23 -0.53 -14.18
N LYS A 263 11.16 -1.14 -14.66
CA LYS A 263 9.93 -0.45 -15.12
C LYS A 263 8.73 -1.03 -14.39
N VAL A 264 7.94 -0.13 -13.83
CA VAL A 264 6.77 -0.46 -13.03
C VAL A 264 5.51 -0.38 -13.88
N GLY A 265 4.73 -1.42 -13.84
CA GLY A 265 3.41 -1.51 -14.46
C GLY A 265 2.30 -1.68 -13.41
N GLN A 266 1.10 -1.97 -13.91
CA GLN A 266 -0.02 -2.31 -13.05
C GLN A 266 0.25 -3.63 -12.30
N PHE A 267 -0.04 -3.65 -11.00
CA PHE A 267 0.16 -4.76 -10.06
C PHE A 267 1.62 -5.04 -9.67
N ASP A 268 2.53 -4.18 -10.04
CA ASP A 268 3.88 -4.22 -9.46
C ASP A 268 3.88 -3.55 -8.08
N ALA A 269 4.76 -4.03 -7.21
CA ALA A 269 4.95 -3.46 -5.88
C ALA A 269 6.18 -2.56 -5.85
N VAL A 270 6.06 -1.44 -5.14
CA VAL A 270 7.10 -0.41 -5.03
C VAL A 270 7.35 -0.04 -3.57
N ALA A 271 8.57 0.38 -3.27
CA ALA A 271 8.93 0.99 -2.00
C ALA A 271 8.81 2.52 -2.10
N LEU A 272 8.35 3.15 -1.03
CA LEU A 272 7.97 4.57 -0.95
C LEU A 272 8.80 5.26 0.13
N SER A 273 9.11 6.54 -0.06
CA SER A 273 9.98 7.34 0.82
C SER A 273 9.31 7.83 2.11
N PHE A 274 8.21 7.23 2.52
CA PHE A 274 7.44 7.63 3.70
C PHE A 274 6.80 6.42 4.37
N GLY A 275 6.43 6.54 5.64
CA GLY A 275 5.90 5.44 6.41
C GLY A 275 4.94 5.85 7.52
N ALA A 276 4.87 5.04 8.57
CA ALA A 276 3.97 5.26 9.71
C ALA A 276 4.30 6.55 10.48
N ALA A 277 5.58 6.97 10.54
CA ALA A 277 5.99 8.24 11.13
C ALA A 277 5.36 9.44 10.42
N ASP A 278 5.01 9.32 9.15
CA ASP A 278 4.35 10.34 8.34
C ASP A 278 2.81 10.21 8.37
N GLY A 279 2.26 9.35 9.24
CA GLY A 279 0.83 9.09 9.34
C GLY A 279 0.28 8.20 8.23
N VAL A 280 1.14 7.42 7.58
CA VAL A 280 0.72 6.52 6.50
C VAL A 280 0.36 5.14 7.06
N GLU A 281 -0.78 4.63 6.63
CA GLU A 281 -1.32 3.34 7.05
C GLU A 281 -1.66 2.46 5.83
N PRO A 282 -1.70 1.12 5.99
CA PRO A 282 -2.22 0.23 4.95
C PRO A 282 -3.65 0.60 4.53
N GLY A 283 -3.88 0.72 3.22
CA GLY A 283 -5.13 1.21 2.63
C GLY A 283 -5.05 2.63 2.08
N HIS A 284 -4.06 3.43 2.48
CA HIS A 284 -3.85 4.76 1.91
C HIS A 284 -3.53 4.70 0.42
N VAL A 285 -4.22 5.52 -0.36
CA VAL A 285 -4.07 5.63 -1.81
C VAL A 285 -3.36 6.93 -2.15
N PHE A 286 -2.42 6.86 -3.11
CA PHE A 286 -1.69 8.00 -3.63
C PHE A 286 -1.78 8.03 -5.16
N ALA A 287 -1.83 9.22 -5.72
CA ALA A 287 -1.67 9.46 -7.15
C ALA A 287 -0.17 9.55 -7.49
N ILE A 288 0.23 8.87 -8.56
CA ILE A 288 1.61 8.87 -9.07
C ILE A 288 1.72 9.93 -10.14
N TYR A 289 2.70 10.80 -10.02
CA TYR A 289 3.00 11.85 -10.98
C TYR A 289 4.40 11.65 -11.55
N LYS A 290 4.47 11.64 -12.87
CA LYS A 290 5.73 11.63 -13.59
C LYS A 290 6.45 12.94 -13.32
N LYS A 291 7.69 12.86 -12.86
CA LYS A 291 8.53 14.05 -12.72
C LYS A 291 8.66 14.73 -14.08
N GLY A 292 8.27 16.00 -14.16
CA GLY A 292 8.32 16.77 -15.39
C GLY A 292 9.74 16.81 -15.97
N GLU A 293 9.86 16.53 -17.26
CA GLU A 293 11.13 16.62 -17.98
C GLU A 293 11.60 18.07 -18.04
N ARG A 294 12.91 18.28 -17.94
CA ARG A 294 13.51 19.58 -18.25
C ARG A 294 13.82 19.65 -19.71
N VAL A 295 13.11 20.50 -20.42
CA VAL A 295 13.35 20.77 -21.85
C VAL A 295 14.04 22.11 -22.02
N LYS A 296 14.92 22.21 -23.00
CA LYS A 296 15.53 23.47 -23.36
C LYS A 296 14.58 24.25 -24.25
N ASP A 297 14.20 25.45 -23.83
CA ASP A 297 13.40 26.35 -24.66
C ASP A 297 14.19 26.68 -25.94
N PRO A 298 13.63 26.39 -27.13
CA PRO A 298 14.36 26.61 -28.39
C PRO A 298 14.54 28.09 -28.70
N VAL A 299 13.81 29.00 -28.06
CA VAL A 299 13.88 30.45 -28.32
C VAL A 299 14.81 31.14 -27.31
N THR A 300 14.62 30.89 -26.02
CA THR A 300 15.39 31.54 -24.95
C THR A 300 16.66 30.78 -24.57
N GLY A 301 16.72 29.47 -24.86
CA GLY A 301 17.82 28.60 -24.47
C GLY A 301 17.77 28.19 -23.00
N GLU A 302 16.79 28.63 -22.25
CA GLU A 302 16.62 28.30 -20.83
C GLU A 302 16.09 26.87 -20.64
N ALA A 303 16.47 26.22 -19.53
CA ALA A 303 15.91 24.92 -19.14
C ALA A 303 14.59 25.14 -18.41
N VAL A 304 13.48 24.77 -19.06
CA VAL A 304 12.13 24.87 -18.51
C VAL A 304 11.69 23.49 -18.03
N ALA A 305 11.16 23.39 -16.80
CA ALA A 305 10.54 22.18 -16.31
C ALA A 305 9.11 22.07 -16.86
N LEU A 306 8.80 20.94 -17.51
CA LEU A 306 7.45 20.64 -17.93
C LEU A 306 6.56 20.31 -16.71
N PRO A 307 5.24 20.51 -16.78
CA PRO A 307 4.33 20.11 -15.72
C PRO A 307 4.43 18.60 -15.44
N ALA A 308 4.28 18.23 -14.18
CA ALA A 308 4.15 16.83 -13.80
C ALA A 308 2.85 16.24 -14.35
N GLU A 309 2.94 15.07 -14.98
CA GLU A 309 1.78 14.35 -15.53
C GLU A 309 1.38 13.19 -14.64
N ARG A 310 0.08 13.00 -14.44
CA ARG A 310 -0.44 11.86 -13.67
C ARG A 310 -0.13 10.57 -14.44
N ALA A 311 0.59 9.64 -13.79
CA ALA A 311 1.02 8.38 -14.37
C ALA A 311 0.24 7.17 -13.83
N GLY A 312 -0.43 7.31 -12.70
CA GLY A 312 -1.15 6.18 -12.12
C GLY A 312 -1.70 6.44 -10.73
N GLU A 313 -2.05 5.33 -10.07
CA GLU A 313 -2.49 5.28 -8.69
C GLU A 313 -1.90 4.04 -8.01
N LEU A 314 -1.48 4.18 -6.77
CA LEU A 314 -1.05 3.07 -5.94
C LEU A 314 -1.78 3.08 -4.59
N MET A 315 -1.79 1.93 -3.92
CA MET A 315 -2.28 1.78 -2.56
C MET A 315 -1.22 1.15 -1.68
N VAL A 316 -1.02 1.71 -0.50
CA VAL A 316 -0.13 1.16 0.52
C VAL A 316 -0.72 -0.13 1.07
N PHE A 317 0.06 -1.20 1.08
CA PHE A 317 -0.34 -2.48 1.69
C PHE A 317 0.50 -2.84 2.91
N LYS A 318 1.65 -2.20 3.12
CA LYS A 318 2.50 -2.37 4.30
C LYS A 318 3.21 -1.06 4.62
N ALA A 319 3.14 -0.61 5.86
CA ALA A 319 3.82 0.58 6.33
C ALA A 319 4.83 0.21 7.41
N PHE A 320 6.08 0.67 7.26
CA PHE A 320 7.13 0.68 8.27
C PHE A 320 7.31 2.10 8.78
N ASP A 321 8.25 2.35 9.64
CA ASP A 321 8.42 3.66 10.25
C ASP A 321 8.63 4.77 9.22
N ARG A 322 9.64 4.66 8.35
CA ARG A 322 10.03 5.67 7.36
C ARG A 322 9.88 5.23 5.90
N VAL A 323 9.50 4.00 5.67
CA VAL A 323 9.30 3.39 4.35
C VAL A 323 7.96 2.69 4.33
N SER A 324 7.29 2.68 3.20
CA SER A 324 6.11 1.83 3.01
C SER A 324 6.16 1.10 1.67
N TYR A 325 5.36 0.05 1.56
CA TYR A 325 5.21 -0.71 0.32
C TYR A 325 3.84 -0.45 -0.27
N GLY A 326 3.83 -0.06 -1.54
CA GLY A 326 2.62 0.22 -2.31
C GLY A 326 2.46 -0.73 -3.50
N LEU A 327 1.21 -1.08 -3.80
CA LEU A 327 0.81 -1.80 -4.99
C LEU A 327 0.29 -0.81 -6.02
N VAL A 328 0.82 -0.82 -7.23
CA VAL A 328 0.32 -0.01 -8.35
C VAL A 328 -0.99 -0.60 -8.84
N LEU A 329 -2.10 0.09 -8.59
CA LEU A 329 -3.44 -0.37 -8.98
C LEU A 329 -3.86 0.11 -10.36
N LYS A 330 -3.29 1.23 -10.83
CA LYS A 330 -3.53 1.79 -12.17
C LYS A 330 -2.24 2.42 -12.68
N ALA A 331 -1.85 2.07 -13.90
CA ALA A 331 -0.75 2.69 -14.62
C ALA A 331 -1.25 3.20 -15.97
N THR A 332 -1.16 4.50 -16.21
CA THR A 332 -1.52 5.14 -17.49
C THR A 332 -0.29 5.55 -18.28
N ASN A 333 0.86 5.60 -17.59
CA ASN A 333 2.18 5.86 -18.17
C ASN A 333 3.22 4.97 -17.47
N VAL A 334 4.43 4.87 -18.01
CA VAL A 334 5.55 4.14 -17.40
C VAL A 334 5.92 4.81 -16.07
N ILE A 335 5.90 4.04 -15.00
CA ILE A 335 6.27 4.48 -13.65
C ILE A 335 7.73 4.11 -13.39
N SER A 336 8.44 4.95 -12.66
CA SER A 336 9.88 4.81 -12.38
C SER A 336 10.24 5.27 -10.98
N VAL A 337 11.39 4.85 -10.48
CA VAL A 337 11.98 5.38 -9.25
C VAL A 337 12.17 6.90 -9.41
N GLY A 338 11.82 7.66 -8.37
CA GLY A 338 11.84 9.12 -8.35
C GLY A 338 10.56 9.79 -8.84
N ASP A 339 9.55 9.03 -9.32
CA ASP A 339 8.23 9.61 -9.61
C ASP A 339 7.57 10.06 -8.31
N GLU A 340 6.90 11.21 -8.37
CA GLU A 340 6.30 11.88 -7.21
C GLU A 340 4.97 11.24 -6.80
N LEU A 341 4.70 11.27 -5.51
CA LEU A 341 3.47 10.78 -4.92
C LEU A 341 2.73 11.92 -4.25
N ARG A 342 1.45 12.02 -4.52
CA ARG A 342 0.58 13.05 -3.95
C ARG A 342 -0.70 12.41 -3.45
N ALA A 343 -1.34 13.04 -2.47
CA ALA A 343 -2.70 12.65 -2.10
C ALA A 343 -3.57 12.58 -3.37
N PRO A 344 -4.44 11.57 -3.52
CA PRO A 344 -5.30 11.51 -4.67
C PRO A 344 -6.21 12.73 -4.62
N GLY A 345 -6.11 13.61 -5.60
CA GLY A 345 -6.97 14.79 -5.68
C GLY A 345 -8.44 14.36 -5.59
N LEU A 346 -9.19 15.04 -4.76
CA LEU A 346 -10.63 14.87 -4.60
C LEU A 346 -11.38 15.25 -5.87
#